data_4604c9a4de85c330c48c762987ed57f7
#
_entry.id   4604c9a4de85c330c48c762987ed57f7
#
_cell.length_a   1.000
_cell.length_b   1.000
_cell.length_c   1.000
_cell.angle_alpha   90.00
_cell.angle_beta   90.00
_cell.angle_gamma   90.00
#
_symmetry.space_group_name_H-M   'P 1'
#
loop_
_entity.id
_entity.type
_entity.pdbx_description
1 polymer ?
#
loop_
_entity_poly.entity_id
_entity_poly.type
_entity_poly.pdbx_seq_one_letter_code
_entity_poly.pdbx_strand_id
1 'polypeptide(L)'
;MRRVLRWFPVFLCLAISACSPSHSPSSTANKIIINRGSDTMVNLALAWAEAYAGVQPSVSISVSGGGSGTGITALTDKTIQIANASRAMKPEEIETAQANGVDPKELTVAGDAIAVIVHPDNPVDHLTLQQVSDIFSGKISNWEEVGGENRPIVRVSRETNSGTHVFFLESVIRLGRKDDKSIFSADTLLLPSSEGITSEVGQNRNAIGYDGLGYITPAVKMLTLAADPAGPYVGPSKETALDGSYPIARDLYMYTDGEPTDWVKEYLDWILSAEGQAIVAKLGFVPIV
;
A
#
# COMPACT_ATOMS: atom_id res chain seq x y z
N MET A 1 -57.57 6.20 -85.70
CA MET A 1 -56.44 6.32 -84.74
C MET A 1 -56.96 7.02 -83.50
N ARG A 2 -57.32 6.30 -82.43
CA ARG A 2 -57.90 6.84 -81.20
C ARG A 2 -56.84 6.75 -80.08
N ARG A 3 -56.42 7.88 -79.51
CA ARG A 3 -55.57 7.97 -78.35
C ARG A 3 -56.42 7.76 -77.09
N VAL A 4 -56.10 6.76 -76.29
CA VAL A 4 -56.69 6.50 -74.97
C VAL A 4 -55.79 7.17 -73.90
N LEU A 5 -56.35 8.15 -73.19
CA LEU A 5 -55.72 8.86 -72.10
C LEU A 5 -56.00 8.09 -70.79
N ARG A 6 -54.91 7.50 -70.15
CA ARG A 6 -55.06 6.80 -68.93
C ARG A 6 -54.76 7.80 -67.73
N TRP A 7 -55.78 8.00 -66.94
CA TRP A 7 -55.63 8.69 -65.68
C TRP A 7 -55.03 7.76 -64.61
N PHE A 8 -53.94 8.19 -63.96
CA PHE A 8 -53.38 7.58 -62.74
C PHE A 8 -53.80 8.42 -61.51
N PRO A 9 -54.38 7.82 -60.47
CA PRO A 9 -54.64 8.54 -59.24
C PRO A 9 -53.34 8.60 -58.39
N VAL A 10 -52.97 9.80 -58.00
CA VAL A 10 -51.86 10.05 -57.03
C VAL A 10 -52.36 9.78 -55.62
N PHE A 11 -51.85 8.72 -55.01
CA PHE A 11 -52.04 8.43 -53.58
C PHE A 11 -51.10 9.31 -52.79
N LEU A 12 -51.61 10.28 -52.03
CA LEU A 12 -50.89 11.14 -51.10
C LEU A 12 -50.76 10.38 -49.74
N CYS A 13 -49.63 9.74 -49.53
CA CYS A 13 -49.30 9.15 -48.22
C CYS A 13 -48.92 10.26 -47.23
N LEU A 14 -49.81 10.57 -46.26
CA LEU A 14 -49.47 11.36 -45.10
C LEU A 14 -48.56 10.52 -44.19
N ALA A 15 -47.27 10.86 -44.14
CA ALA A 15 -46.34 10.34 -43.15
C ALA A 15 -46.57 11.05 -41.80
N ILE A 16 -47.16 10.35 -40.84
CA ILE A 16 -47.26 10.81 -39.43
C ILE A 16 -45.89 10.54 -38.80
N SER A 17 -45.09 11.60 -38.63
CA SER A 17 -43.85 11.56 -37.85
C SER A 17 -44.21 11.46 -36.37
N ALA A 18 -44.20 10.24 -35.83
CA ALA A 18 -44.23 10.02 -34.39
C ALA A 18 -42.89 10.47 -33.78
N CYS A 19 -42.87 11.63 -33.14
CA CYS A 19 -41.78 12.02 -32.24
C CYS A 19 -41.79 11.09 -31.04
N SER A 20 -40.97 10.01 -31.05
CA SER A 20 -40.61 9.29 -29.85
C SER A 20 -39.66 10.17 -29.03
N PRO A 21 -39.95 10.41 -27.75
CA PRO A 21 -38.93 11.05 -26.91
C PRO A 21 -37.72 10.13 -26.82
N SER A 22 -36.61 10.56 -27.41
CA SER A 22 -35.32 9.93 -27.22
C SER A 22 -34.97 10.07 -25.73
N HIS A 23 -35.17 9.02 -24.95
CA HIS A 23 -34.50 8.85 -23.69
C HIS A 23 -33.02 8.64 -24.05
N SER A 24 -32.27 9.74 -24.10
CA SER A 24 -30.81 9.64 -23.99
C SER A 24 -30.53 8.98 -22.63
N PRO A 25 -29.84 7.84 -22.58
CA PRO A 25 -29.32 7.39 -21.31
C PRO A 25 -28.43 8.53 -20.79
N SER A 26 -28.80 9.13 -19.67
CA SER A 26 -27.88 10.01 -18.96
C SER A 26 -26.65 9.16 -18.69
N SER A 27 -25.57 9.42 -19.42
CA SER A 27 -24.27 8.87 -19.07
C SER A 27 -23.93 9.47 -17.71
N THR A 28 -24.26 8.76 -16.65
CA THR A 28 -23.64 9.00 -15.35
C THR A 28 -22.16 8.82 -15.61
N ALA A 29 -21.44 9.93 -15.79
CA ALA A 29 -20.01 9.90 -15.90
C ALA A 29 -19.52 9.12 -14.67
N ASN A 30 -18.92 7.94 -14.90
CA ASN A 30 -18.38 7.14 -13.83
C ASN A 30 -17.36 8.01 -13.07
N LYS A 31 -17.65 8.26 -11.81
CA LYS A 31 -16.74 8.95 -10.91
C LYS A 31 -15.53 8.04 -10.69
N ILE A 32 -14.35 8.49 -11.01
CA ILE A 32 -13.13 7.68 -10.90
C ILE A 32 -12.28 8.25 -9.77
N ILE A 33 -11.84 7.39 -8.87
CA ILE A 33 -10.81 7.67 -7.87
C ILE A 33 -9.54 6.92 -8.30
N ILE A 34 -8.48 7.66 -8.54
CA ILE A 34 -7.15 7.07 -8.78
C ILE A 34 -6.42 7.05 -7.44
N ASN A 35 -6.16 5.85 -6.95
CA ASN A 35 -5.48 5.56 -5.69
C ASN A 35 -4.15 4.87 -6.02
N ARG A 36 -3.02 5.51 -5.70
CA ARG A 36 -1.71 5.01 -6.07
C ARG A 36 -0.69 5.19 -4.94
N GLY A 37 0.27 4.29 -4.85
CA GLY A 37 1.43 4.50 -3.97
C GLY A 37 1.99 3.24 -3.34
N SER A 38 1.93 3.15 -2.02
CA SER A 38 2.55 2.08 -1.23
C SER A 38 2.14 0.67 -1.67
N ASP A 39 3.12 -0.16 -2.03
CA ASP A 39 2.87 -1.57 -2.33
C ASP A 39 2.43 -2.34 -1.10
N THR A 40 2.87 -1.95 0.11
CA THR A 40 2.36 -2.51 1.36
C THR A 40 0.83 -2.42 1.46
N MET A 41 0.23 -1.37 0.89
CA MET A 41 -1.20 -1.12 0.96
C MET A 41 -1.99 -1.64 -0.25
N VAL A 42 -1.34 -2.16 -1.29
CA VAL A 42 -2.04 -2.54 -2.54
C VAL A 42 -3.15 -3.53 -2.29
N ASN A 43 -2.88 -4.64 -1.58
CA ASN A 43 -3.88 -5.67 -1.33
C ASN A 43 -5.03 -5.14 -0.46
N LEU A 44 -4.74 -4.29 0.51
CA LEU A 44 -5.73 -3.63 1.35
C LEU A 44 -6.59 -2.65 0.53
N ALA A 45 -5.95 -1.80 -0.28
CA ALA A 45 -6.64 -0.83 -1.13
C ALA A 45 -7.51 -1.50 -2.21
N LEU A 46 -7.05 -2.62 -2.79
CA LEU A 46 -7.85 -3.44 -3.71
C LEU A 46 -9.06 -4.05 -3.02
N ALA A 47 -8.91 -4.60 -1.82
CA ALA A 47 -10.02 -5.16 -1.07
C ALA A 47 -11.05 -4.10 -0.68
N TRP A 48 -10.61 -2.90 -0.30
CA TRP A 48 -11.52 -1.77 -0.07
C TRP A 48 -12.23 -1.35 -1.36
N ALA A 49 -11.53 -1.25 -2.48
CA ALA A 49 -12.12 -0.88 -3.77
C ALA A 49 -13.17 -1.88 -4.23
N GLU A 50 -12.90 -3.19 -4.08
CA GLU A 50 -13.83 -4.26 -4.41
C GLU A 50 -15.09 -4.21 -3.52
N ALA A 51 -14.92 -4.08 -2.21
CA ALA A 51 -16.05 -4.01 -1.28
C ALA A 51 -16.88 -2.74 -1.49
N TYR A 52 -16.24 -1.59 -1.72
CA TYR A 52 -16.92 -0.32 -1.94
C TYR A 52 -17.72 -0.27 -3.24
N ALA A 53 -17.33 -1.04 -4.26
CA ALA A 53 -18.12 -1.18 -5.49
C ALA A 53 -19.53 -1.74 -5.23
N GLY A 54 -19.71 -2.54 -4.17
CA GLY A 54 -21.02 -2.99 -3.70
C GLY A 54 -21.82 -1.91 -2.96
N VAL A 55 -21.14 -0.96 -2.31
CA VAL A 55 -21.74 0.16 -1.56
C VAL A 55 -22.13 1.31 -2.50
N GLN A 56 -21.22 1.67 -3.42
CA GLN A 56 -21.42 2.79 -4.34
C GLN A 56 -21.03 2.41 -5.79
N PRO A 57 -21.91 1.72 -6.52
CA PRO A 57 -21.59 1.21 -7.88
C PRO A 57 -21.28 2.28 -8.93
N SER A 58 -21.62 3.54 -8.67
CA SER A 58 -21.34 4.67 -9.58
C SER A 58 -19.92 5.23 -9.45
N VAL A 59 -19.14 4.75 -8.46
CA VAL A 59 -17.75 5.15 -8.22
C VAL A 59 -16.83 3.99 -8.58
N SER A 60 -15.87 4.25 -9.46
CA SER A 60 -14.80 3.29 -9.82
C SER A 60 -13.51 3.70 -9.14
N ILE A 61 -12.84 2.75 -8.49
CA ILE A 61 -11.57 2.99 -7.81
C ILE A 61 -10.47 2.24 -8.55
N SER A 62 -9.50 2.98 -9.09
CA SER A 62 -8.31 2.42 -9.73
C SER A 62 -7.17 2.38 -8.72
N VAL A 63 -6.71 1.17 -8.38
CA VAL A 63 -5.61 0.98 -7.42
C VAL A 63 -4.34 0.58 -8.15
N SER A 64 -3.21 1.20 -7.80
CA SER A 64 -1.89 0.80 -8.29
C SER A 64 -0.80 1.04 -7.25
N GLY A 65 0.22 0.18 -7.25
CA GLY A 65 1.41 0.28 -6.43
C GLY A 65 2.49 1.19 -7.03
N GLY A 66 3.73 0.91 -6.70
CA GLY A 66 4.92 1.61 -7.18
C GLY A 66 5.68 2.34 -6.08
N GLY A 67 5.33 2.11 -4.81
CA GLY A 67 5.96 2.70 -3.63
C GLY A 67 5.35 4.03 -3.18
N SER A 68 5.47 4.32 -1.87
CA SER A 68 4.92 5.54 -1.26
C SER A 68 5.43 6.82 -1.92
N GLY A 69 6.73 6.87 -2.26
CA GLY A 69 7.31 8.04 -2.93
C GLY A 69 6.66 8.30 -4.29
N THR A 70 6.34 7.25 -5.06
CA THR A 70 5.66 7.39 -6.36
C THR A 70 4.24 7.94 -6.20
N GLY A 71 3.49 7.48 -5.18
CA GLY A 71 2.16 8.01 -4.86
C GLY A 71 2.21 9.48 -4.45
N ILE A 72 3.11 9.84 -3.55
CA ILE A 72 3.33 11.22 -3.09
C ILE A 72 3.67 12.15 -4.26
N THR A 73 4.57 11.74 -5.15
CA THR A 73 4.90 12.50 -6.36
C THR A 73 3.68 12.67 -7.26
N ALA A 74 2.92 11.61 -7.50
CA ALA A 74 1.72 11.67 -8.34
C ALA A 74 0.62 12.58 -7.75
N LEU A 75 0.49 12.64 -6.42
CA LEU A 75 -0.40 13.61 -5.75
C LEU A 75 0.12 15.04 -5.92
N THR A 76 1.41 15.26 -5.72
CA THR A 76 2.09 16.56 -5.92
C THR A 76 1.91 17.08 -7.35
N ASP A 77 1.90 16.18 -8.35
CA ASP A 77 1.65 16.48 -9.76
C ASP A 77 0.16 16.56 -10.12
N LYS A 78 -0.74 16.42 -9.15
CA LYS A 78 -2.22 16.45 -9.31
C LYS A 78 -2.78 15.44 -10.31
N THR A 79 -2.11 14.29 -10.46
CA THR A 79 -2.49 13.23 -11.40
C THR A 79 -3.36 12.14 -10.76
N ILE A 80 -3.51 12.17 -9.43
CA ILE A 80 -4.29 11.22 -8.64
C ILE A 80 -5.12 11.95 -7.56
N GLN A 81 -6.12 11.28 -7.00
CA GLN A 81 -6.92 11.81 -5.90
C GLN A 81 -6.42 11.34 -4.53
N ILE A 82 -5.86 10.12 -4.45
CA ILE A 82 -5.42 9.52 -3.19
C ILE A 82 -4.02 8.93 -3.36
N ALA A 83 -3.07 9.38 -2.54
CA ALA A 83 -1.75 8.75 -2.43
C ALA A 83 -1.71 7.83 -1.22
N ASN A 84 -1.43 6.53 -1.44
CA ASN A 84 -1.17 5.58 -0.36
C ASN A 84 0.28 5.68 0.11
N ALA A 85 0.49 5.75 1.41
CA ALA A 85 1.83 5.79 1.98
C ALA A 85 1.95 4.94 3.24
N SER A 86 3.03 4.18 3.35
CA SER A 86 3.38 3.35 4.51
C SER A 86 4.47 4.00 5.36
N ARG A 87 4.55 5.32 5.30
CA ARG A 87 5.29 6.26 6.14
C ARG A 87 4.66 7.64 6.03
N ALA A 88 4.91 8.50 6.97
CA ALA A 88 4.56 9.91 6.82
C ALA A 88 5.29 10.56 5.65
N MET A 89 4.69 11.58 5.05
CA MET A 89 5.37 12.46 4.10
C MET A 89 6.54 13.16 4.81
N LYS A 90 7.65 13.28 4.10
CA LYS A 90 8.81 14.01 4.59
C LYS A 90 8.57 15.52 4.50
N PRO A 91 9.23 16.33 5.34
CA PRO A 91 9.10 17.79 5.27
C PRO A 91 9.37 18.37 3.88
N GLU A 92 10.41 17.87 3.19
CA GLU A 92 10.76 18.29 1.82
C GLU A 92 9.72 17.88 0.76
N GLU A 93 9.00 16.77 0.99
CA GLU A 93 7.89 16.35 0.12
C GLU A 93 6.66 17.25 0.32
N ILE A 94 6.37 17.62 1.57
CA ILE A 94 5.29 18.56 1.91
C ILE A 94 5.57 19.95 1.32
N GLU A 95 6.79 20.48 1.50
CA GLU A 95 7.22 21.75 0.93
C GLU A 95 7.09 21.75 -0.61
N THR A 96 7.51 20.67 -1.26
CA THR A 96 7.41 20.51 -2.72
C THR A 96 5.95 20.46 -3.18
N ALA A 97 5.09 19.73 -2.47
CA ALA A 97 3.66 19.67 -2.77
C ALA A 97 3.00 21.05 -2.65
N GLN A 98 3.29 21.77 -1.56
CA GLN A 98 2.78 23.12 -1.32
C GLN A 98 3.27 24.13 -2.39
N ALA A 99 4.52 24.04 -2.81
CA ALA A 99 5.05 24.86 -3.90
C ALA A 99 4.33 24.59 -5.23
N ASN A 100 3.82 23.38 -5.45
CA ASN A 100 2.98 23.01 -6.60
C ASN A 100 1.48 23.31 -6.39
N GLY A 101 1.12 23.98 -5.28
CA GLY A 101 -0.26 24.35 -4.96
C GLY A 101 -1.11 23.15 -4.54
N VAL A 102 -0.50 22.12 -3.96
CA VAL A 102 -1.14 20.98 -3.30
C VAL A 102 -1.05 21.21 -1.78
N ASP A 103 -2.15 21.01 -1.06
CA ASP A 103 -2.21 21.05 0.41
C ASP A 103 -2.38 19.62 0.94
N PRO A 104 -1.28 18.86 1.19
CA PRO A 104 -1.38 17.46 1.56
C PRO A 104 -2.14 17.29 2.88
N LYS A 105 -3.28 16.60 2.84
CA LYS A 105 -4.03 16.19 4.03
C LYS A 105 -3.74 14.74 4.32
N GLU A 106 -3.24 14.50 5.53
CA GLU A 106 -2.92 13.17 6.03
C GLU A 106 -4.14 12.54 6.70
N LEU A 107 -4.42 11.31 6.32
CA LEU A 107 -5.45 10.48 6.93
C LEU A 107 -4.82 9.13 7.32
N THR A 108 -4.75 8.84 8.62
CA THR A 108 -4.38 7.49 9.09
C THR A 108 -5.54 6.55 8.82
N VAL A 109 -5.27 5.45 8.10
CA VAL A 109 -6.32 4.50 7.66
C VAL A 109 -6.17 3.10 8.25
N ALA A 110 -4.99 2.75 8.73
CA ALA A 110 -4.68 1.47 9.39
C ALA A 110 -3.34 1.58 10.13
N GLY A 111 -3.05 0.63 10.99
CA GLY A 111 -1.72 0.36 11.51
C GLY A 111 -1.10 -0.87 10.85
N ASP A 112 0.21 -1.01 10.99
CA ASP A 112 0.98 -2.14 10.48
C ASP A 112 2.14 -2.46 11.44
N ALA A 113 2.50 -3.75 11.56
CA ALA A 113 3.74 -4.17 12.18
C ALA A 113 4.66 -4.75 11.11
N ILE A 114 5.93 -4.35 11.13
CA ILE A 114 6.92 -4.86 10.19
C ILE A 114 7.60 -6.09 10.81
N ALA A 115 7.23 -7.26 10.31
CA ALA A 115 7.88 -8.51 10.71
C ALA A 115 9.26 -8.62 10.05
N VAL A 116 10.29 -8.94 10.85
CA VAL A 116 11.56 -9.45 10.34
C VAL A 116 11.38 -10.94 10.09
N ILE A 117 11.69 -11.38 8.88
CA ILE A 117 11.39 -12.73 8.40
C ILE A 117 12.62 -13.46 7.89
N VAL A 118 12.62 -14.77 8.10
CA VAL A 118 13.66 -15.69 7.62
C VAL A 118 13.01 -16.93 7.02
N HIS A 119 13.82 -17.78 6.36
CA HIS A 119 13.36 -19.07 5.90
C HIS A 119 12.90 -19.95 7.09
N PRO A 120 11.84 -20.77 6.96
CA PRO A 120 11.34 -21.61 8.06
C PRO A 120 12.38 -22.50 8.72
N ASP A 121 13.35 -23.02 7.96
CA ASP A 121 14.43 -23.88 8.47
C ASP A 121 15.60 -23.08 9.10
N ASN A 122 15.57 -21.76 9.13
CA ASN A 122 16.61 -20.98 9.82
C ASN A 122 16.47 -21.21 11.35
N PRO A 123 17.53 -21.62 12.07
CA PRO A 123 17.44 -21.91 13.51
C PRO A 123 17.30 -20.66 14.40
N VAL A 124 17.54 -19.45 13.87
CA VAL A 124 17.41 -18.21 14.63
C VAL A 124 15.94 -17.88 14.83
N ASP A 125 15.51 -17.69 16.08
CA ASP A 125 14.13 -17.40 16.46
C ASP A 125 13.91 -15.97 16.95
N HIS A 126 14.99 -15.30 17.34
CA HIS A 126 14.92 -13.97 17.93
C HIS A 126 16.17 -13.14 17.63
N LEU A 127 16.01 -11.84 17.56
CA LEU A 127 17.08 -10.85 17.40
C LEU A 127 16.76 -9.60 18.22
N THR A 128 17.80 -8.87 18.65
CA THR A 128 17.63 -7.50 19.12
C THR A 128 17.53 -6.54 17.94
N LEU A 129 16.93 -5.37 18.12
CA LEU A 129 16.92 -4.31 17.09
C LEU A 129 18.33 -3.92 16.65
N GLN A 130 19.29 -3.92 17.59
CA GLN A 130 20.68 -3.64 17.26
C GLN A 130 21.27 -4.72 16.34
N GLN A 131 20.99 -6.02 16.60
CA GLN A 131 21.43 -7.09 15.70
C GLN A 131 20.80 -6.99 14.32
N VAL A 132 19.50 -6.67 14.24
CA VAL A 132 18.83 -6.43 12.96
C VAL A 132 19.48 -5.25 12.21
N SER A 133 19.75 -4.13 12.91
CA SER A 133 20.49 -2.99 12.35
C SER A 133 21.87 -3.40 11.83
N ASP A 134 22.63 -4.16 12.61
CA ASP A 134 23.98 -4.58 12.25
C ASP A 134 23.99 -5.60 11.10
N ILE A 135 22.97 -6.45 11.00
CA ILE A 135 22.78 -7.33 9.85
C ILE A 135 22.53 -6.49 8.59
N PHE A 136 21.50 -5.65 8.57
CA PHE A 136 21.12 -4.91 7.37
C PHE A 136 22.13 -3.80 6.98
N SER A 137 22.94 -3.31 7.91
CA SER A 137 24.06 -2.42 7.60
C SER A 137 25.34 -3.16 7.17
N GLY A 138 25.37 -4.50 7.23
CA GLY A 138 26.49 -5.34 6.78
C GLY A 138 27.59 -5.54 7.81
N LYS A 139 27.41 -5.11 9.07
CA LYS A 139 28.37 -5.36 10.15
C LYS A 139 28.35 -6.81 10.61
N ILE A 140 27.17 -7.44 10.61
CA ILE A 140 26.98 -8.89 10.80
C ILE A 140 26.67 -9.49 9.43
N SER A 141 27.48 -10.45 8.99
CA SER A 141 27.37 -11.03 7.63
C SER A 141 27.22 -12.54 7.62
N ASN A 142 27.35 -13.20 8.78
CA ASN A 142 27.19 -14.63 8.92
C ASN A 142 26.16 -14.94 10.02
N TRP A 143 25.29 -15.92 9.76
CA TRP A 143 24.28 -16.34 10.72
C TRP A 143 24.86 -16.88 12.02
N GLU A 144 26.09 -17.44 12.01
CA GLU A 144 26.79 -17.90 13.21
C GLU A 144 27.01 -16.79 14.25
N GLU A 145 27.15 -15.53 13.81
CA GLU A 145 27.35 -14.36 14.68
C GLU A 145 26.10 -14.04 15.54
N VAL A 146 24.95 -14.60 15.17
CA VAL A 146 23.67 -14.44 15.87
C VAL A 146 23.05 -15.77 16.30
N GLY A 147 23.85 -16.81 16.44
CA GLY A 147 23.42 -18.11 16.95
C GLY A 147 22.82 -19.06 15.89
N GLY A 148 22.98 -18.75 14.62
CA GLY A 148 22.59 -19.60 13.50
C GLY A 148 23.69 -20.53 13.03
N GLU A 149 23.51 -21.10 11.84
CA GLU A 149 24.51 -21.94 11.15
C GLU A 149 25.64 -21.07 10.57
N ASN A 150 26.81 -21.64 10.36
CA ASN A 150 27.92 -20.95 9.65
C ASN A 150 27.59 -20.83 8.15
N ARG A 151 26.82 -19.78 7.81
CA ARG A 151 26.31 -19.47 6.48
C ARG A 151 26.25 -17.95 6.26
N PRO A 152 26.54 -17.45 5.06
CA PRO A 152 26.42 -16.04 4.76
C PRO A 152 24.95 -15.59 4.85
N ILE A 153 24.73 -14.36 5.29
CA ILE A 153 23.41 -13.72 5.32
C ILE A 153 23.15 -13.06 3.98
N VAL A 154 22.03 -13.39 3.35
CA VAL A 154 21.49 -12.72 2.16
C VAL A 154 20.42 -11.72 2.61
N ARG A 155 20.69 -10.43 2.46
CA ARG A 155 19.80 -9.35 2.87
C ARG A 155 18.84 -9.02 1.75
N VAL A 156 17.55 -8.99 2.06
CA VAL A 156 16.47 -8.68 1.11
C VAL A 156 15.70 -7.47 1.59
N SER A 157 15.57 -6.45 0.79
CA SER A 157 14.88 -5.20 1.08
C SER A 157 13.99 -4.76 -0.08
N ARG A 158 13.16 -3.80 0.18
CA ARG A 158 12.36 -3.10 -0.82
C ARG A 158 13.21 -2.06 -1.56
N GLU A 159 12.79 -1.67 -2.75
CA GLU A 159 13.36 -0.54 -3.49
C GLU A 159 13.27 0.78 -2.71
N THR A 160 14.13 1.74 -3.04
CA THR A 160 14.31 2.99 -2.30
C THR A 160 13.12 3.94 -2.32
N ASN A 161 12.21 3.82 -3.30
CA ASN A 161 10.94 4.54 -3.39
C ASN A 161 9.84 3.94 -2.47
N SER A 162 10.08 2.74 -1.91
CA SER A 162 9.17 2.09 -0.96
C SER A 162 9.15 2.83 0.38
N GLY A 163 7.96 3.14 0.88
CA GLY A 163 7.79 3.67 2.24
C GLY A 163 8.28 2.71 3.30
N THR A 164 8.17 1.40 3.08
CA THR A 164 8.67 0.37 4.00
C THR A 164 10.20 0.37 4.07
N HIS A 165 10.88 0.55 2.92
CA HIS A 165 12.34 0.72 2.90
C HIS A 165 12.78 1.93 3.73
N VAL A 166 12.16 3.09 3.48
CA VAL A 166 12.50 4.35 4.19
C VAL A 166 12.22 4.21 5.69
N PHE A 167 11.05 3.70 6.06
CA PHE A 167 10.70 3.48 7.46
C PHE A 167 11.69 2.54 8.16
N PHE A 168 12.04 1.41 7.53
CA PHE A 168 12.98 0.44 8.10
C PHE A 168 14.40 1.03 8.22
N LEU A 169 14.84 1.83 7.24
CA LEU A 169 16.11 2.55 7.31
C LEU A 169 16.17 3.48 8.54
N GLU A 170 15.12 4.26 8.75
CA GLU A 170 15.09 5.27 9.80
C GLU A 170 14.87 4.63 11.19
N SER A 171 13.90 3.73 11.30
CA SER A 171 13.47 3.18 12.59
C SER A 171 14.34 2.01 13.06
N VAL A 172 14.87 1.20 12.13
CA VAL A 172 15.60 -0.03 12.45
C VAL A 172 17.10 0.13 12.21
N ILE A 173 17.54 0.47 10.99
CA ILE A 173 18.98 0.58 10.72
C ILE A 173 19.59 1.72 11.51
N ARG A 174 18.92 2.88 11.56
CA ARG A 174 19.35 4.06 12.33
C ARG A 174 18.82 4.09 13.75
N LEU A 175 18.01 3.12 14.16
CA LEU A 175 17.42 3.03 15.49
C LEU A 175 16.70 4.34 15.92
N GLY A 176 16.02 5.00 14.97
CA GLY A 176 15.35 6.29 15.20
C GLY A 176 16.28 7.50 15.41
N ARG A 177 17.61 7.32 15.32
CA ARG A 177 18.58 8.42 15.54
C ARG A 177 18.73 9.28 14.28
N LYS A 178 18.35 10.56 14.36
CA LYS A 178 18.38 11.50 13.23
C LYS A 178 19.80 11.77 12.70
N ASP A 179 20.80 11.72 13.57
CA ASP A 179 22.20 12.00 13.21
C ASP A 179 22.93 10.75 12.65
N ASP A 180 22.34 9.57 12.76
CA ASP A 180 22.91 8.34 12.22
C ASP A 180 22.85 8.35 10.70
N LYS A 181 23.98 8.09 10.04
CA LYS A 181 24.13 8.05 8.57
C LYS A 181 24.24 6.63 8.02
N SER A 182 23.99 5.63 8.87
CA SER A 182 23.96 4.23 8.46
C SER A 182 22.97 4.03 7.31
N ILE A 183 23.37 3.19 6.37
CA ILE A 183 22.58 2.80 5.20
C ILE A 183 22.53 1.28 5.10
N PHE A 184 21.66 0.78 4.25
CA PHE A 184 21.68 -0.64 3.89
C PHE A 184 23.04 -1.04 3.30
N SER A 185 23.48 -2.25 3.58
CA SER A 185 24.67 -2.83 2.95
C SER A 185 24.53 -2.85 1.44
N ALA A 186 25.61 -2.58 0.71
CA ALA A 186 25.60 -2.48 -0.74
C ALA A 186 25.24 -3.81 -1.45
N ASP A 187 25.37 -4.94 -0.77
CA ASP A 187 24.99 -6.27 -1.25
C ASP A 187 23.53 -6.65 -0.96
N THR A 188 22.73 -5.70 -0.44
CA THR A 188 21.31 -5.94 -0.19
C THR A 188 20.54 -6.06 -1.51
N LEU A 189 19.79 -7.14 -1.67
CA LEU A 189 18.87 -7.32 -2.81
C LEU A 189 17.66 -6.40 -2.65
N LEU A 190 17.40 -5.57 -3.65
CA LEU A 190 16.26 -4.67 -3.67
C LEU A 190 15.14 -5.23 -4.54
N LEU A 191 13.95 -5.43 -3.99
CA LEU A 191 12.80 -6.01 -4.67
C LEU A 191 11.64 -5.01 -4.76
N PRO A 192 10.88 -5.03 -5.86
CA PRO A 192 9.86 -4.01 -6.13
C PRO A 192 8.57 -4.20 -5.32
N SER A 193 8.26 -5.42 -4.85
CA SER A 193 6.97 -5.71 -4.18
C SER A 193 7.13 -6.46 -2.86
N SER A 194 6.11 -6.39 -2.02
CA SER A 194 6.02 -7.12 -0.75
C SER A 194 5.98 -8.63 -0.98
N GLU A 195 5.20 -9.10 -1.96
CA GLU A 195 5.18 -10.52 -2.33
C GLU A 195 6.56 -11.04 -2.77
N GLY A 196 7.34 -10.18 -3.45
CA GLY A 196 8.71 -10.51 -3.83
C GLY A 196 9.61 -10.79 -2.64
N ILE A 197 9.50 -9.99 -1.56
CA ILE A 197 10.26 -10.19 -0.32
C ILE A 197 9.93 -11.55 0.30
N THR A 198 8.65 -11.83 0.54
CA THR A 198 8.23 -13.09 1.18
C THR A 198 8.56 -14.30 0.33
N SER A 199 8.45 -14.20 -0.99
CA SER A 199 8.82 -15.26 -1.94
C SER A 199 10.33 -15.56 -1.90
N GLU A 200 11.18 -14.53 -1.96
CA GLU A 200 12.64 -14.71 -1.93
C GLU A 200 13.08 -15.32 -0.59
N VAL A 201 12.60 -14.79 0.53
CA VAL A 201 12.95 -15.31 1.86
C VAL A 201 12.47 -16.75 2.05
N GLY A 202 11.29 -17.10 1.55
CA GLY A 202 10.75 -18.45 1.64
C GLY A 202 11.47 -19.49 0.80
N GLN A 203 12.24 -19.07 -0.21
CA GLN A 203 13.02 -19.96 -1.09
C GLN A 203 14.51 -19.99 -0.78
N ASN A 204 15.00 -19.02 0.00
CA ASN A 204 16.43 -18.83 0.25
C ASN A 204 16.73 -19.00 1.75
N ARG A 205 17.33 -20.16 2.11
CA ARG A 205 17.69 -20.51 3.50
C ARG A 205 18.66 -19.53 4.17
N ASN A 206 19.35 -18.73 3.38
CA ASN A 206 20.32 -17.75 3.87
C ASN A 206 19.70 -16.36 4.02
N ALA A 207 18.46 -16.16 3.52
CA ALA A 207 17.85 -14.83 3.46
C ALA A 207 17.30 -14.36 4.81
N ILE A 208 17.40 -13.05 4.99
CA ILE A 208 16.65 -12.25 5.94
C ILE A 208 15.95 -11.13 5.17
N GLY A 209 14.69 -10.92 5.47
CA GLY A 209 13.89 -9.84 4.90
C GLY A 209 13.00 -9.20 5.96
N TYR A 210 12.15 -8.29 5.53
CA TYR A 210 11.14 -7.68 6.38
C TYR A 210 9.93 -7.27 5.55
N ASP A 211 8.74 -7.41 6.10
CA ASP A 211 7.51 -6.96 5.45
C ASP A 211 6.39 -6.71 6.47
N GLY A 212 5.32 -6.04 6.02
CA GLY A 212 4.11 -5.84 6.81
C GLY A 212 3.37 -7.15 7.08
N LEU A 213 2.67 -7.23 8.23
CA LEU A 213 1.92 -8.43 8.64
C LEU A 213 0.94 -8.94 7.58
N GLY A 214 0.35 -8.04 6.79
CA GLY A 214 -0.59 -8.39 5.72
C GLY A 214 -0.01 -9.26 4.59
N TYR A 215 1.32 -9.44 4.54
CA TYR A 215 2.02 -10.24 3.52
C TYR A 215 2.68 -11.50 4.08
N ILE A 216 2.57 -11.74 5.38
CA ILE A 216 3.18 -12.89 6.00
C ILE A 216 2.38 -14.15 5.70
N THR A 217 3.05 -15.18 5.22
CA THR A 217 2.48 -16.49 4.91
C THR A 217 3.26 -17.59 5.62
N PRO A 218 2.75 -18.82 5.71
CA PRO A 218 3.47 -19.95 6.28
C PRO A 218 4.79 -20.32 5.57
N ALA A 219 5.07 -19.71 4.42
CA ALA A 219 6.33 -19.92 3.69
C ALA A 219 7.54 -19.24 4.35
N VAL A 220 7.32 -18.35 5.31
CA VAL A 220 8.39 -17.64 6.04
C VAL A 220 8.18 -17.74 7.55
N LYS A 221 9.27 -17.62 8.31
CA LYS A 221 9.24 -17.56 9.78
C LYS A 221 9.48 -16.13 10.23
N MET A 222 8.58 -15.62 11.11
CA MET A 222 8.77 -14.34 11.78
C MET A 222 9.70 -14.50 12.98
N LEU A 223 10.60 -13.56 13.16
CA LEU A 223 11.45 -13.46 14.36
C LEU A 223 10.76 -12.64 15.43
N THR A 224 10.99 -13.02 16.70
CA THR A 224 10.67 -12.15 17.83
C THR A 224 11.79 -11.12 18.02
N LEU A 225 11.44 -9.90 18.41
CA LEU A 225 12.39 -8.81 18.54
C LEU A 225 12.40 -8.23 19.94
N ALA A 226 13.59 -7.89 20.42
CA ALA A 226 13.77 -7.07 21.62
C ALA A 226 14.30 -5.69 21.25
N ALA A 227 13.67 -4.64 21.75
CA ALA A 227 14.16 -3.27 21.60
C ALA A 227 15.49 -3.04 22.34
N ASP A 228 15.63 -3.66 23.52
CA ASP A 228 16.81 -3.64 24.35
C ASP A 228 17.32 -5.08 24.54
N PRO A 229 18.64 -5.35 24.53
CA PRO A 229 19.18 -6.70 24.77
C PRO A 229 18.76 -7.34 26.11
N ALA A 230 18.40 -6.55 27.12
CA ALA A 230 17.86 -7.01 28.39
C ALA A 230 16.33 -7.08 28.43
N GLY A 231 15.67 -6.62 27.39
CA GLY A 231 14.21 -6.56 27.29
C GLY A 231 13.57 -7.88 26.84
N PRO A 232 12.23 -7.97 26.89
CA PRO A 232 11.51 -9.13 26.38
C PRO A 232 11.62 -9.20 24.85
N TYR A 233 11.69 -10.41 24.32
CA TYR A 233 11.51 -10.67 22.90
C TYR A 233 10.02 -10.77 22.59
N VAL A 234 9.52 -9.86 21.75
CA VAL A 234 8.10 -9.74 21.38
C VAL A 234 7.92 -10.14 19.94
N GLY A 235 6.91 -10.96 19.66
CA GLY A 235 6.53 -11.34 18.30
C GLY A 235 5.66 -10.27 17.64
N PRO A 236 5.75 -10.10 16.31
CA PRO A 236 4.87 -9.20 15.58
C PRO A 236 3.44 -9.76 15.53
N SER A 237 2.49 -8.99 16.02
CA SER A 237 1.06 -9.28 15.92
C SER A 237 0.25 -7.98 15.93
N LYS A 238 -1.05 -8.07 15.66
CA LYS A 238 -1.96 -6.92 15.78
C LYS A 238 -1.99 -6.40 17.21
N GLU A 239 -2.06 -7.30 18.18
CA GLU A 239 -2.13 -6.98 19.60
C GLU A 239 -0.86 -6.27 20.09
N THR A 240 0.32 -6.81 19.71
CA THR A 240 1.62 -6.24 20.13
C THR A 240 1.97 -4.94 19.38
N ALA A 241 1.36 -4.73 18.19
CA ALA A 241 1.45 -3.44 17.51
C ALA A 241 0.55 -2.39 18.18
N LEU A 242 -0.66 -2.76 18.61
CA LEU A 242 -1.62 -1.88 19.27
C LEU A 242 -1.16 -1.44 20.66
N ASP A 243 -0.64 -2.37 21.46
CA ASP A 243 -0.18 -2.06 22.83
C ASP A 243 1.23 -1.43 22.86
N GLY A 244 1.89 -1.32 21.69
CA GLY A 244 3.22 -0.72 21.54
C GLY A 244 4.36 -1.59 22.09
N SER A 245 4.12 -2.85 22.41
CA SER A 245 5.17 -3.77 22.89
C SER A 245 6.08 -4.27 21.77
N TYR A 246 5.57 -4.37 20.51
CA TYR A 246 6.39 -4.71 19.37
C TYR A 246 7.14 -3.48 18.84
N PRO A 247 8.47 -3.54 18.68
CA PRO A 247 9.28 -2.34 18.46
C PRO A 247 9.20 -1.75 17.04
N ILE A 248 8.63 -2.46 16.06
CA ILE A 248 8.57 -2.00 14.67
C ILE A 248 7.11 -1.95 14.19
N ALA A 249 6.33 -1.04 14.77
CA ALA A 249 4.96 -0.72 14.37
C ALA A 249 4.91 0.68 13.74
N ARG A 250 3.93 0.90 12.85
CA ARG A 250 3.74 2.17 12.14
C ARG A 250 2.29 2.38 11.72
N ASP A 251 1.95 3.60 11.41
CA ASP A 251 0.70 3.95 10.74
C ASP A 251 0.81 3.80 9.21
N LEU A 252 -0.33 3.56 8.59
CA LEU A 252 -0.54 3.59 7.14
C LEU A 252 -1.45 4.76 6.80
N TYR A 253 -1.06 5.50 5.78
CA TYR A 253 -1.68 6.78 5.45
C TYR A 253 -2.28 6.80 4.05
N MET A 254 -3.34 7.59 3.91
CA MET A 254 -3.80 8.12 2.63
C MET A 254 -3.67 9.64 2.65
N TYR A 255 -3.15 10.21 1.56
CA TYR A 255 -3.03 11.66 1.38
C TYR A 255 -3.93 12.12 0.26
N THR A 256 -4.56 13.30 0.45
CA THR A 256 -5.37 14.01 -0.56
C THR A 256 -4.86 15.44 -0.74
N ASP A 257 -5.26 16.11 -1.84
CA ASP A 257 -5.03 17.54 -2.04
C ASP A 257 -6.19 18.32 -1.38
N GLY A 258 -5.92 18.93 -0.24
CA GLY A 258 -6.92 19.57 0.60
C GLY A 258 -7.83 18.57 1.31
N GLU A 259 -8.82 19.10 2.05
CA GLU A 259 -9.86 18.28 2.67
C GLU A 259 -10.64 17.50 1.60
N PRO A 260 -10.80 16.19 1.76
CA PRO A 260 -11.52 15.40 0.76
C PRO A 260 -12.98 15.85 0.67
N THR A 261 -13.50 15.90 -0.56
CA THR A 261 -14.87 16.29 -0.86
C THR A 261 -15.58 15.23 -1.69
N ASP A 262 -16.89 15.33 -1.83
CA ASP A 262 -17.72 14.51 -2.71
C ASP A 262 -17.48 13.01 -2.51
N TRP A 263 -17.36 12.29 -3.60
CA TRP A 263 -17.17 10.82 -3.61
C TRP A 263 -15.82 10.35 -3.04
N VAL A 264 -14.78 11.20 -3.04
CA VAL A 264 -13.51 10.90 -2.38
C VAL A 264 -13.70 10.86 -0.88
N LYS A 265 -14.42 11.85 -0.33
CA LYS A 265 -14.77 11.89 1.09
C LYS A 265 -15.63 10.71 1.49
N GLU A 266 -16.68 10.40 0.70
CA GLU A 266 -17.58 9.27 0.96
C GLU A 266 -16.80 7.94 1.03
N TYR A 267 -15.83 7.74 0.13
CA TYR A 267 -14.97 6.55 0.12
C TYR A 267 -14.05 6.49 1.34
N LEU A 268 -13.39 7.59 1.69
CA LEU A 268 -12.50 7.66 2.85
C LEU A 268 -13.27 7.51 4.17
N ASP A 269 -14.45 8.11 4.30
CA ASP A 269 -15.32 7.93 5.46
C ASP A 269 -15.75 6.46 5.61
N TRP A 270 -16.04 5.77 4.49
CA TRP A 270 -16.38 4.35 4.51
C TRP A 270 -15.18 3.48 4.88
N ILE A 271 -13.96 3.79 4.40
CA ILE A 271 -12.74 3.10 4.84
C ILE A 271 -12.58 3.16 6.36
N LEU A 272 -12.90 4.31 6.97
CA LEU A 272 -12.81 4.52 8.42
C LEU A 272 -14.01 3.94 9.20
N SER A 273 -15.05 3.49 8.52
CA SER A 273 -16.19 2.83 9.16
C SER A 273 -15.84 1.43 9.69
N ALA A 274 -16.72 0.87 10.52
CA ALA A 274 -16.58 -0.49 11.01
C ALA A 274 -16.45 -1.53 9.88
N GLU A 275 -17.12 -1.33 8.74
CA GLU A 275 -17.03 -2.21 7.58
C GLU A 275 -15.65 -2.14 6.91
N GLY A 276 -15.17 -0.93 6.66
CA GLY A 276 -13.84 -0.71 6.08
C GLY A 276 -12.72 -1.24 6.99
N GLN A 277 -12.85 -1.05 8.31
CA GLN A 277 -11.87 -1.50 9.29
C GLN A 277 -11.95 -3.02 9.56
N ALA A 278 -13.08 -3.67 9.35
CA ALA A 278 -13.16 -5.13 9.35
C ALA A 278 -12.29 -5.77 8.24
N ILE A 279 -12.16 -5.09 7.09
CA ILE A 279 -11.26 -5.52 6.00
C ILE A 279 -9.79 -5.40 6.43
N VAL A 280 -9.43 -4.31 7.13
CA VAL A 280 -8.09 -4.12 7.72
C VAL A 280 -7.73 -5.32 8.60
N ALA A 281 -8.61 -5.64 9.56
CA ALA A 281 -8.41 -6.78 10.47
C ALA A 281 -8.30 -8.13 9.75
N LYS A 282 -9.15 -8.35 8.72
CA LYS A 282 -9.18 -9.59 7.94
C LYS A 282 -7.89 -9.83 7.17
N LEU A 283 -7.26 -8.76 6.67
CA LEU A 283 -6.01 -8.83 5.90
C LEU A 283 -4.75 -8.81 6.77
N GLY A 284 -4.88 -8.88 8.09
CA GLY A 284 -3.71 -8.94 8.99
C GLY A 284 -3.14 -7.59 9.40
N PHE A 285 -3.70 -6.48 8.93
CA PHE A 285 -3.34 -5.14 9.37
C PHE A 285 -4.03 -4.78 10.71
N VAL A 286 -3.63 -3.68 11.29
CA VAL A 286 -4.11 -3.20 12.59
C VAL A 286 -5.21 -2.16 12.36
N PRO A 287 -6.47 -2.42 12.77
CA PRO A 287 -7.53 -1.43 12.71
C PRO A 287 -7.24 -0.23 13.62
N ILE A 288 -7.75 0.95 13.23
CA ILE A 288 -7.61 2.19 14.02
C ILE A 288 -8.86 2.54 14.84
N VAL A 289 -9.95 1.79 14.68
CA VAL A 289 -11.22 1.91 15.42
C VAL A 289 -11.74 0.51 15.79
#